data_c87478d06e621b16d76c75919cce7819
#
_entry.id   c87478d06e621b16d76c75919cce7819
#
_cell.length_a   1.000
_cell.length_b   1.000
_cell.length_c   1.000
_cell.angle_alpha   90.00
_cell.angle_beta   90.00
_cell.angle_gamma   90.00
#
_symmetry.space_group_name_H-M   'P 1'
#
loop_
_entity.id
_entity.type
_entity.pdbx_description
1 polymer ?
#
loop_
_entity_poly.entity_id
_entity_poly.type
_entity_poly.pdbx_seq_one_letter_code
_entity_poly.pdbx_strand_id
1 'polypeptide(L)'
;VGSEMCIRDRNNIIRFLNYPTRITYIGRLDKDSEGLLLMTNNGDIINKMMRAGNQHEKEYKVTVNKPVTKEFIEKMAEGVPILDTVTRKCKVEMLGKYKFRIILTQGLNRQIRRMCEYLGYKVTRLERIRVMNITLGELKPGEYRKVTEAEIQKLYELIKDSSNETVIPKKQEQ
;
A
#
# COMPACT_ATOMS: atom_id res chain seq x y z
N VAL A 1 10.25 -10.44 6.56
CA VAL A 1 9.37 -11.48 6.00
C VAL A 1 8.40 -10.83 5.04
N GLY A 2 8.44 -11.21 3.77
CA GLY A 2 7.53 -10.68 2.76
C GLY A 2 6.18 -11.40 2.75
N SER A 3 5.15 -10.74 2.21
CA SER A 3 3.84 -11.35 1.93
C SER A 3 3.89 -12.11 0.59
N GLU A 4 4.58 -13.25 0.56
CA GLU A 4 4.75 -14.01 -0.66
C GLU A 4 3.44 -14.68 -1.12
N MET A 5 3.23 -14.75 -2.42
CA MET A 5 2.05 -15.42 -3.00
C MET A 5 2.09 -16.93 -2.88
N CYS A 6 3.28 -17.50 -2.76
CA CYS A 6 3.43 -18.95 -2.74
C CYS A 6 3.27 -19.49 -1.32
N ILE A 7 2.20 -20.25 -1.10
CA ILE A 7 1.97 -20.98 0.16
C ILE A 7 3.13 -21.95 0.48
N ARG A 8 3.92 -22.32 -0.52
CA ARG A 8 5.08 -23.19 -0.36
C ARG A 8 6.33 -22.48 0.12
N ASP A 9 6.37 -21.14 0.08
CA ASP A 9 7.51 -20.39 0.59
C ASP A 9 7.58 -20.53 2.12
N ARG A 10 8.72 -20.98 2.61
CA ARG A 10 8.96 -21.17 4.05
C ARG A 10 8.98 -19.84 4.84
N ASN A 11 9.21 -18.74 4.16
CA ASN A 11 9.33 -17.40 4.75
C ASN A 11 8.06 -16.55 4.62
N ASN A 12 6.90 -17.14 4.32
CA ASN A 12 5.68 -16.36 4.17
C ASN A 12 5.11 -15.90 5.53
N ILE A 13 4.39 -14.78 5.51
CA ILE A 13 3.84 -14.12 6.69
C ILE A 13 2.85 -15.01 7.47
N ILE A 14 2.07 -15.85 6.80
CA ILE A 14 1.08 -16.72 7.43
C ILE A 14 1.77 -17.73 8.36
N ARG A 15 2.86 -18.34 7.89
CA ARG A 15 3.65 -19.28 8.70
C ARG A 15 4.40 -18.58 9.81
N PHE A 16 4.92 -17.40 9.55
CA PHE A 16 5.64 -16.61 10.55
C PHE A 16 4.76 -16.27 11.75
N LEU A 17 3.53 -15.81 11.51
CA LEU A 17 2.60 -15.42 12.56
C LEU A 17 2.04 -16.60 13.34
N ASN A 18 1.88 -17.76 12.71
CA ASN A 18 1.26 -18.95 13.30
C ASN A 18 -0.01 -18.64 14.10
N TYR A 19 -0.87 -17.80 13.54
CA TYR A 19 -2.09 -17.34 14.21
C TYR A 19 -3.10 -18.49 14.34
N PRO A 20 -3.81 -18.64 15.48
CA PRO A 20 -4.65 -19.82 15.75
C PRO A 20 -5.83 -20.01 14.81
N THR A 21 -6.31 -18.93 14.18
CA THR A 21 -7.39 -18.96 13.20
C THR A 21 -6.85 -18.71 11.80
N ARG A 22 -7.43 -19.36 10.79
CA ARG A 22 -7.05 -19.09 9.39
C ARG A 22 -7.37 -17.65 9.02
N ILE A 23 -6.33 -16.88 8.69
CA ILE A 23 -6.40 -15.49 8.24
C ILE A 23 -5.68 -15.33 6.91
N THR A 24 -6.10 -14.32 6.15
CA THR A 24 -5.48 -13.95 4.87
C THR A 24 -5.12 -12.47 4.89
N TYR A 25 -4.02 -12.09 4.28
CA TYR A 25 -3.61 -10.69 4.18
C TYR A 25 -4.47 -9.90 3.20
N ILE A 26 -4.68 -8.63 3.48
CA ILE A 26 -5.35 -7.66 2.61
C ILE A 26 -4.28 -6.85 1.91
N GLY A 27 -4.09 -7.10 0.62
CA GLY A 27 -2.99 -6.51 -0.13
C GLY A 27 -1.66 -7.15 0.21
N ARG A 28 -0.63 -6.72 -0.47
CA ARG A 28 0.72 -7.26 -0.33
C ARG A 28 1.71 -6.17 0.02
N LEU A 29 2.77 -6.56 0.68
CA LEU A 29 4.01 -5.80 0.78
C LEU A 29 5.09 -6.54 -0.02
N ASP A 30 5.86 -5.79 -0.79
CA ASP A 30 7.03 -6.35 -1.46
C ASP A 30 8.06 -6.80 -0.43
N LYS A 31 8.88 -7.78 -0.78
CA LYS A 31 9.89 -8.36 0.11
C LYS A 31 10.86 -7.33 0.70
N ASP A 32 11.17 -6.29 -0.07
CA ASP A 32 12.04 -5.18 0.29
C ASP A 32 11.29 -3.96 0.88
N SER A 33 10.02 -4.13 1.21
CA SER A 33 9.17 -3.13 1.87
C SER A 33 8.78 -3.60 3.27
N GLU A 34 8.40 -2.67 4.12
CA GLU A 34 7.99 -2.94 5.50
C GLU A 34 6.73 -2.16 5.89
N GLY A 35 6.24 -2.39 7.09
CA GLY A 35 5.14 -1.64 7.68
C GLY A 35 3.85 -2.42 7.85
N LEU A 36 2.75 -1.70 7.83
CA LEU A 36 1.43 -2.23 8.14
C LEU A 36 0.93 -3.23 7.10
N LEU A 37 0.55 -4.41 7.57
CA LEU A 37 -0.15 -5.42 6.80
C LEU A 37 -1.43 -5.80 7.55
N LEU A 38 -2.58 -5.61 6.91
CA LEU A 38 -3.87 -6.02 7.46
C LEU A 38 -4.15 -7.48 7.13
N MET A 39 -4.73 -8.20 8.07
CA MET A 39 -5.10 -9.60 7.90
C MET A 39 -6.53 -9.82 8.43
N THR A 40 -7.28 -10.69 7.77
CA THR A 40 -8.66 -10.99 8.13
C THR A 40 -9.06 -12.39 7.67
N ASN A 41 -10.14 -12.91 8.25
CA ASN A 41 -10.83 -14.11 7.78
C ASN A 41 -12.11 -13.78 6.96
N ASN A 42 -12.39 -12.51 6.73
CA ASN A 42 -13.57 -12.04 6.00
C ASN A 42 -13.22 -11.73 4.53
N GLY A 43 -13.62 -12.59 3.60
CA GLY A 43 -13.34 -12.45 2.17
C GLY A 43 -14.02 -11.24 1.53
N ASP A 44 -15.16 -10.78 2.03
CA ASP A 44 -15.85 -9.60 1.50
C ASP A 44 -15.03 -8.32 1.75
N ILE A 45 -14.46 -8.17 2.94
CA ILE A 45 -13.55 -7.06 3.26
C ILE A 45 -12.32 -7.07 2.34
N ILE A 46 -11.72 -8.25 2.13
CA ILE A 46 -10.59 -8.40 1.23
C ILE A 46 -10.95 -7.89 -0.17
N ASN A 47 -12.06 -8.36 -0.72
CA ASN A 47 -12.49 -7.97 -2.06
C ASN A 47 -12.75 -6.47 -2.17
N LYS A 48 -13.50 -5.89 -1.25
CA LYS A 48 -13.80 -4.45 -1.25
C LYS A 48 -12.55 -3.58 -1.15
N MET A 49 -11.57 -3.99 -0.35
CA MET A 49 -10.34 -3.23 -0.15
C MET A 49 -9.32 -3.41 -1.28
N MET A 50 -9.36 -4.53 -2.01
CA MET A 50 -8.39 -4.85 -3.06
C MET A 50 -8.76 -4.30 -4.43
N ARG A 51 -10.01 -3.97 -4.70
CA ARG A 51 -10.46 -3.49 -6.02
C ARG A 51 -9.89 -2.11 -6.33
N ALA A 52 -9.19 -2.02 -7.45
CA ALA A 52 -8.54 -0.79 -7.90
C ALA A 52 -9.51 0.38 -8.11
N GLY A 53 -10.76 0.10 -8.51
CA GLY A 53 -11.80 1.11 -8.70
C GLY A 53 -12.27 1.79 -7.42
N ASN A 54 -12.06 1.19 -6.26
CA ASN A 54 -12.53 1.69 -4.98
C ASN A 54 -11.66 2.82 -4.39
N GLN A 55 -10.49 3.07 -4.95
CA GLN A 55 -9.60 4.19 -4.61
C GLN A 55 -9.30 4.35 -3.11
N HIS A 56 -9.03 3.26 -2.41
CA HIS A 56 -8.71 3.28 -1.00
C HIS A 56 -7.31 3.82 -0.72
N GLU A 57 -7.21 4.75 0.22
CA GLU A 57 -5.94 5.38 0.57
C GLU A 57 -4.99 4.45 1.31
N LYS A 58 -3.72 4.50 0.91
CA LYS A 58 -2.57 3.92 1.62
C LYS A 58 -1.48 4.96 1.73
N GLU A 59 -0.89 5.07 2.90
CA GLU A 59 0.13 6.08 3.20
C GLU A 59 1.47 5.42 3.50
N TYR A 60 2.51 6.04 2.96
CA TYR A 60 3.88 5.53 3.06
C TYR A 60 4.85 6.61 3.49
N LYS A 61 5.83 6.21 4.29
CA LYS A 61 7.10 6.94 4.47
C LYS A 61 8.16 6.34 3.55
N VAL A 62 8.83 7.19 2.82
CA VAL A 62 9.81 6.78 1.81
C VAL A 62 11.13 7.47 2.09
N THR A 63 12.22 6.71 2.13
CA THR A 63 13.58 7.22 2.20
C THR A 63 14.28 6.95 0.87
N VAL A 64 14.96 7.94 0.35
CA VAL A 64 15.65 7.90 -0.95
C VAL A 64 17.13 8.24 -0.81
N ASN A 65 17.89 7.94 -1.87
CA ASN A 65 19.35 8.07 -1.90
C ASN A 65 19.87 9.48 -2.22
N LYS A 66 18.98 10.39 -2.59
CA LYS A 66 19.31 11.77 -2.96
C LYS A 66 18.45 12.77 -2.19
N PRO A 67 18.88 14.03 -2.04
CA PRO A 67 18.06 15.05 -1.42
C PRO A 67 16.74 15.25 -2.16
N VAL A 68 15.64 15.23 -1.41
CA VAL A 68 14.30 15.51 -1.92
C VAL A 68 14.19 17.00 -2.21
N THR A 69 13.75 17.35 -3.42
CA THR A 69 13.55 18.73 -3.86
C THR A 69 12.06 19.05 -4.01
N LYS A 70 11.74 20.33 -4.02
CA LYS A 70 10.37 20.79 -4.30
C LYS A 70 9.89 20.29 -5.67
N GLU A 71 10.75 20.33 -6.69
CA GLU A 71 10.45 19.82 -8.02
C GLU A 71 10.13 18.32 -8.01
N PHE A 72 10.90 17.51 -7.28
CA PHE A 72 10.63 16.09 -7.10
C PHE A 72 9.24 15.84 -6.49
N ILE A 73 8.91 16.57 -5.43
CA ILE A 73 7.60 16.46 -4.75
C ILE A 73 6.48 16.81 -5.72
N GLU A 74 6.58 17.89 -6.47
CA GLU A 74 5.59 18.32 -7.44
C GLU A 74 5.37 17.28 -8.54
N LYS A 75 6.45 16.75 -9.13
CA LYS A 75 6.38 15.71 -10.15
C LYS A 75 5.77 14.41 -9.64
N MET A 76 6.13 13.99 -8.43
CA MET A 76 5.53 12.82 -7.80
C MET A 76 4.03 12.99 -7.58
N ALA A 77 3.60 14.18 -7.15
CA ALA A 77 2.20 14.49 -6.87
C ALA A 77 1.33 14.58 -8.12
N GLU A 78 1.87 15.14 -9.21
CA GLU A 78 1.12 15.32 -10.48
C GLU A 78 0.92 14.02 -11.28
N GLY A 79 1.77 13.06 -11.09
CA GLY A 79 1.76 11.77 -11.78
C GLY A 79 3.04 11.51 -12.56
N VAL A 80 3.44 10.25 -12.59
CA VAL A 80 4.69 9.79 -13.20
C VAL A 80 4.39 8.66 -14.18
N PRO A 81 4.97 8.67 -15.39
CA PRO A 81 4.85 7.56 -16.33
C PRO A 81 5.56 6.31 -15.81
N ILE A 82 4.82 5.26 -15.60
CA ILE A 82 5.32 3.92 -15.26
C ILE A 82 4.41 2.84 -15.86
N LEU A 83 4.96 1.68 -16.19
CA LEU A 83 4.17 0.51 -16.62
C LEU A 83 3.13 0.84 -17.72
N ASP A 84 3.53 1.60 -18.72
CA ASP A 84 2.68 2.04 -19.85
C ASP A 84 1.44 2.85 -19.46
N THR A 85 1.47 3.48 -18.30
CA THR A 85 0.41 4.38 -17.81
C THR A 85 1.02 5.57 -17.06
N VAL A 86 0.19 6.50 -16.67
CA VAL A 86 0.58 7.61 -15.79
C VAL A 86 -0.10 7.42 -14.44
N THR A 87 0.65 7.55 -13.35
CA THR A 87 0.09 7.41 -12.01
C THR A 87 -0.92 8.51 -11.72
N ARG A 88 -1.92 8.19 -10.89
CA ARG A 88 -2.91 9.17 -10.44
C ARG A 88 -2.24 10.28 -9.63
N LYS A 89 -2.81 11.48 -9.68
CA LYS A 89 -2.44 12.55 -8.76
C LYS A 89 -2.56 12.07 -7.33
N CYS A 90 -1.60 12.46 -6.50
CA CYS A 90 -1.54 12.03 -5.10
C CYS A 90 -0.94 13.11 -4.22
N LYS A 91 -1.10 12.94 -2.91
CA LYS A 91 -0.51 13.84 -1.92
C LYS A 91 0.91 13.40 -1.61
N VAL A 92 1.85 14.32 -1.74
CA VAL A 92 3.26 14.10 -1.41
C VAL A 92 3.77 15.25 -0.55
N GLU A 93 4.45 14.92 0.54
CA GLU A 93 4.96 15.89 1.51
C GLU A 93 6.39 15.56 1.89
N MET A 94 7.25 16.56 1.90
CA MET A 94 8.62 16.41 2.37
C MET A 94 8.63 16.23 3.90
N LEU A 95 9.29 15.18 4.39
CA LEU A 95 9.50 14.94 5.82
C LEU A 95 10.91 15.24 6.30
N GLY A 96 11.88 15.30 5.40
CA GLY A 96 13.27 15.53 5.69
C GLY A 96 14.10 15.59 4.42
N LYS A 97 15.41 15.75 4.55
CA LYS A 97 16.31 15.89 3.40
C LYS A 97 16.23 14.70 2.42
N TYR A 98 16.06 13.49 2.94
CA TYR A 98 16.01 12.24 2.18
C TYR A 98 14.69 11.47 2.34
N LYS A 99 13.68 12.10 2.93
CA LYS A 99 12.41 11.46 3.27
C LYS A 99 11.22 12.25 2.78
N PHE A 100 10.21 11.52 2.33
CA PHE A 100 8.90 12.10 2.02
C PHE A 100 7.77 11.14 2.42
N ARG A 101 6.58 11.69 2.53
CA ARG A 101 5.33 10.97 2.75
C ARG A 101 4.51 11.01 1.47
N ILE A 102 3.91 9.90 1.12
CA ILE A 102 3.03 9.80 -0.04
C ILE A 102 1.76 9.04 0.30
N ILE A 103 0.61 9.54 -0.16
CA ILE A 103 -0.69 8.90 -0.01
C ILE A 103 -1.18 8.49 -1.40
N LEU A 104 -1.35 7.19 -1.60
CA LEU A 104 -1.80 6.61 -2.87
C LEU A 104 -3.20 6.03 -2.73
N THR A 105 -4.00 6.18 -3.79
CA THR A 105 -5.29 5.49 -3.98
C THR A 105 -5.20 4.37 -5.01
N GLN A 106 -4.02 4.10 -5.52
CA GLN A 106 -3.69 3.17 -6.59
C GLN A 106 -2.60 2.21 -6.10
N GLY A 107 -2.63 0.98 -6.58
CA GLY A 107 -1.68 -0.06 -6.19
C GLY A 107 -1.03 -0.76 -7.37
N LEU A 108 -0.31 -0.03 -8.23
CA LEU A 108 0.46 -0.62 -9.32
C LEU A 108 1.69 -1.36 -8.79
N ASN A 109 2.15 -2.34 -9.55
CA ASN A 109 3.33 -3.13 -9.18
C ASN A 109 4.54 -2.24 -8.90
N ARG A 110 5.04 -2.30 -7.67
CA ARG A 110 6.21 -1.53 -7.19
C ARG A 110 6.12 -0.03 -7.52
N GLN A 111 4.92 0.53 -7.42
CA GLN A 111 4.60 1.86 -7.93
C GLN A 111 5.55 2.96 -7.42
N ILE A 112 5.74 3.08 -6.12
CA ILE A 112 6.58 4.14 -5.53
C ILE A 112 8.02 4.01 -5.98
N ARG A 113 8.55 2.78 -6.02
CA ARG A 113 9.93 2.52 -6.48
C ARG A 113 10.11 2.92 -7.94
N ARG A 114 9.17 2.55 -8.80
CA ARG A 114 9.20 2.92 -10.22
C ARG A 114 9.05 4.42 -10.46
N MET A 115 8.19 5.09 -9.69
CA MET A 115 8.04 6.55 -9.76
C MET A 115 9.34 7.25 -9.39
N CYS A 116 9.98 6.83 -8.31
CA CYS A 116 11.27 7.39 -7.88
C CYS A 116 12.37 7.15 -8.91
N GLU A 117 12.47 5.92 -9.44
CA GLU A 117 13.45 5.56 -10.47
C GLU A 117 13.29 6.40 -11.74
N TYR A 118 12.05 6.63 -12.19
CA TYR A 118 11.77 7.49 -13.34
C TYR A 118 12.32 8.91 -13.16
N LEU A 119 12.28 9.44 -11.93
CA LEU A 119 12.81 10.76 -11.59
C LEU A 119 14.29 10.73 -11.19
N GLY A 120 14.96 9.60 -11.34
CA GLY A 120 16.41 9.45 -11.05
C GLY A 120 16.74 9.24 -9.57
N TYR A 121 15.78 8.79 -8.77
CA TYR A 121 15.95 8.48 -7.36
C TYR A 121 15.85 6.98 -7.10
N LYS A 122 16.54 6.50 -6.06
CA LYS A 122 16.45 5.13 -5.59
C LYS A 122 15.87 5.10 -4.18
N VAL A 123 14.82 4.29 -3.99
CA VAL A 123 14.25 4.06 -2.66
C VAL A 123 15.18 3.17 -1.84
N THR A 124 15.57 3.65 -0.67
CA THR A 124 16.41 2.89 0.29
C THR A 124 15.60 2.30 1.44
N ARG A 125 14.44 2.90 1.77
CA ARG A 125 13.50 2.36 2.73
C ARG A 125 12.07 2.74 2.33
N LEU A 126 11.16 1.78 2.41
CA LEU A 126 9.74 1.98 2.12
C LEU A 126 8.90 1.35 3.21
N GLU A 127 8.15 2.18 3.93
CA GLU A 127 7.32 1.76 5.07
C GLU A 127 5.87 2.19 4.85
N ARG A 128 4.95 1.24 4.83
CA ARG A 128 3.52 1.56 4.82
C ARG A 128 3.04 1.81 6.26
N ILE A 129 2.56 3.00 6.52
CA ILE A 129 2.20 3.45 7.86
C ILE A 129 0.70 3.54 8.10
N ARG A 130 -0.11 3.52 7.04
CA ARG A 130 -1.56 3.59 7.14
C ARG A 130 -2.23 2.89 5.94
N VAL A 131 -3.32 2.22 6.23
CA VAL A 131 -4.28 1.71 5.25
C VAL A 131 -5.67 2.18 5.68
N MET A 132 -6.32 3.01 4.88
CA MET A 132 -7.59 3.65 5.22
C MET A 132 -7.47 4.42 6.56
N ASN A 133 -8.26 4.03 7.58
CA ASN A 133 -8.23 4.61 8.92
C ASN A 133 -7.31 3.86 9.90
N ILE A 134 -6.70 2.75 9.49
CA ILE A 134 -5.88 1.92 10.36
C ILE A 134 -4.42 2.30 10.21
N THR A 135 -3.78 2.64 11.30
CA THR A 135 -2.37 3.08 11.35
C THR A 135 -1.46 2.04 11.96
N LEU A 136 -0.20 2.05 11.53
CA LEU A 136 0.84 1.19 12.09
C LEU A 136 1.10 1.51 13.58
N GLY A 137 1.07 2.78 13.94
CA GLY A 137 1.37 3.22 15.29
C GLY A 137 2.76 2.77 15.75
N GLU A 138 2.84 2.22 16.96
CA GLU A 138 4.09 1.78 17.61
C GLU A 138 4.40 0.29 17.39
N LEU A 139 3.66 -0.41 16.54
CA LEU A 139 3.94 -1.80 16.23
C LEU A 139 5.34 -1.96 15.62
N LYS A 140 6.12 -2.87 16.20
CA LYS A 140 7.45 -3.23 15.70
C LYS A 140 7.37 -4.37 14.70
N PRO A 141 8.39 -4.55 13.85
CA PRO A 141 8.44 -5.69 12.94
C PRO A 141 8.23 -7.03 13.65
N GLY A 142 7.32 -7.84 13.11
CA GLY A 142 6.94 -9.14 13.68
C GLY A 142 5.83 -9.08 14.73
N GLU A 143 5.47 -7.91 15.24
CA GLU A 143 4.35 -7.74 16.16
C GLU A 143 3.01 -7.64 15.43
N TYR A 144 1.96 -8.08 16.10
CA TYR A 144 0.58 -7.88 15.63
C TYR A 144 -0.33 -7.48 16.78
N ARG A 145 -1.43 -6.84 16.45
CA ARG A 145 -2.52 -6.54 17.38
C ARG A 145 -3.88 -6.78 16.70
N LYS A 146 -4.91 -6.94 17.48
CA LYS A 146 -6.27 -6.93 16.97
C LYS A 146 -6.68 -5.50 16.60
N VAL A 147 -7.41 -5.38 15.50
CA VAL A 147 -8.07 -4.13 15.13
C VAL A 147 -9.16 -3.86 16.16
N THR A 148 -9.23 -2.63 16.67
CA THR A 148 -10.26 -2.25 17.66
C THR A 148 -11.64 -2.20 17.04
N GLU A 149 -12.69 -2.32 17.84
CA GLU A 149 -14.07 -2.24 17.37
C GLU A 149 -14.37 -0.88 16.71
N ALA A 150 -13.86 0.21 17.27
CA ALA A 150 -13.99 1.55 16.69
C ALA A 150 -13.30 1.66 15.32
N GLU A 151 -12.10 1.07 15.18
CA GLU A 151 -11.39 1.01 13.90
C GLU A 151 -12.18 0.18 12.86
N ILE A 152 -12.74 -0.96 13.27
CA ILE A 152 -13.56 -1.82 12.39
C ILE A 152 -14.81 -1.08 11.93
N GLN A 153 -15.55 -0.43 12.81
CA GLN A 153 -16.75 0.32 12.47
C GLN A 153 -16.44 1.45 11.48
N LYS A 154 -15.38 2.20 11.72
CA LYS A 154 -14.93 3.25 10.80
C LYS A 154 -14.51 2.70 9.45
N LEU A 155 -13.82 1.58 9.42
CA LEU A 155 -13.45 0.90 8.18
C LEU A 155 -14.70 0.48 7.37
N TYR A 156 -15.69 -0.11 8.01
CA TYR A 156 -16.95 -0.47 7.35
C TYR A 156 -17.68 0.74 6.77
N GLU A 157 -17.70 1.86 7.47
CA GLU A 157 -18.26 3.11 6.93
C GLU A 157 -17.53 3.56 5.66
N LEU A 158 -16.19 3.51 5.68
CA LEU A 158 -15.36 3.95 4.56
C LEU A 158 -15.46 3.05 3.32
N ILE A 159 -15.75 1.75 3.50
CA ILE A 159 -15.83 0.78 2.40
C ILE A 159 -17.27 0.40 2.01
N LYS A 160 -18.29 0.92 2.68
CA LYS A 160 -19.70 0.53 2.43
C LYS A 160 -20.14 0.73 0.98
N ASP A 161 -19.65 1.79 0.34
CA ASP A 161 -19.97 2.13 -1.06
C ASP A 161 -19.00 1.48 -2.07
N SER A 162 -18.08 0.63 -1.58
CA SER A 162 -17.11 -0.06 -2.42
C SER A 162 -17.74 -1.26 -3.11
N SER A 163 -17.42 -1.43 -4.39
CA SER A 163 -17.91 -2.53 -5.21
C SER A 163 -17.03 -3.77 -5.09
N ASN A 164 -17.67 -4.95 -5.11
CA ASN A 164 -17.00 -6.24 -5.28
C ASN A 164 -16.86 -6.62 -6.77
N GLU A 165 -17.42 -5.83 -7.68
CA GLU A 165 -17.36 -6.07 -9.11
C GLU A 165 -15.98 -5.79 -9.68
N THR A 166 -15.59 -6.60 -10.65
CA THR A 166 -14.34 -6.38 -11.38
C THR A 166 -14.55 -5.25 -12.38
N VAL A 167 -13.80 -4.17 -12.25
CA VAL A 167 -13.77 -3.12 -13.28
C VAL A 167 -13.04 -3.68 -14.49
N ILE A 168 -13.79 -4.07 -15.52
CA ILE A 168 -13.22 -4.43 -16.83
C ILE A 168 -12.80 -3.12 -17.51
N PRO A 169 -11.54 -2.95 -17.87
CA PRO A 169 -11.14 -1.77 -18.65
C PRO A 169 -11.92 -1.78 -19.96
N LYS A 170 -12.65 -0.71 -20.23
CA LYS A 170 -13.25 -0.53 -21.56
C LYS A 170 -12.10 -0.54 -22.56
N LYS A 171 -12.10 -1.53 -23.47
CA LYS A 171 -11.27 -1.46 -24.67
C LYS A 171 -11.62 -0.14 -25.35
N GLN A 172 -10.64 0.73 -25.53
CA GLN A 172 -10.80 1.85 -26.44
C GLN A 172 -10.96 1.22 -27.83
N GLU A 173 -12.17 1.27 -28.34
CA GLU A 173 -12.40 1.04 -29.77
C GLU A 173 -11.68 2.17 -30.53
N GLN A 174 -10.70 1.75 -31.30
CA GLN A 174 -10.03 2.61 -32.25
C GLN A 174 -10.98 2.94 -33.43
#